data_e4521114e1e2df934069fe740589fbcc
#
_entry.id   e4521114e1e2df934069fe740589fbcc
#
_cell.length_a   1.000
_cell.length_b   1.000
_cell.length_c   1.000
_cell.angle_alpha   90.00
_cell.angle_beta   90.00
_cell.angle_gamma   90.00
#
_symmetry.space_group_name_H-M   'P 1'
#
loop_
_entity.id
_entity.type
_entity.pdbx_description
1 polymer ?
#
loop_
_entity_poly.entity_id
_entity_poly.type
_entity_poly.pdbx_seq_one_letter_code
_entity_poly.pdbx_strand_id
1 'polypeptide(L)'
;MCQRRYVDDILKRFAMDECKAVVSPVDMSTRLVPSDAATKVNAPFREAVGALMHLMTATRPDIAYAVGYVSRFMENPQEEHWVAVKRIFRYLQGTKTHGICFKPGNKIDFRGYSDADWAGDLADRKSASGYTFLLMSAPVN
;
A
#
# COMPACT_ATOMS: atom_id res chain seq x y z
N MET A 1 -10.79 -13.90 -3.63
CA MET A 1 -11.54 -12.63 -3.40
C MET A 1 -10.80 -11.51 -4.11
N CYS A 2 -11.50 -10.68 -4.86
CA CYS A 2 -10.92 -9.57 -5.63
C CYS A 2 -11.90 -8.39 -5.63
N GLN A 3 -11.37 -7.16 -5.51
CA GLN A 3 -12.17 -5.92 -5.50
C GLN A 3 -11.94 -5.10 -6.79
N ARG A 4 -11.92 -5.75 -7.95
CA ARG A 4 -11.66 -5.08 -9.24
C ARG A 4 -12.52 -3.83 -9.46
N ARG A 5 -13.82 -3.91 -9.18
CA ARG A 5 -14.74 -2.74 -9.35
C ARG A 5 -14.31 -1.57 -8.48
N TYR A 6 -14.01 -1.84 -7.22
CA TYR A 6 -13.54 -0.79 -6.31
C TYR A 6 -12.19 -0.19 -6.75
N VAL A 7 -11.28 -1.02 -7.28
CA VAL A 7 -10.01 -0.51 -7.86
C VAL A 7 -10.30 0.42 -9.05
N ASP A 8 -11.20 0.03 -9.96
CA ASP A 8 -11.59 0.87 -11.09
C ASP A 8 -12.23 2.19 -10.63
N ASP A 9 -13.09 2.15 -9.60
CA ASP A 9 -13.77 3.33 -9.06
C ASP A 9 -12.78 4.33 -8.42
N ILE A 10 -11.82 3.84 -7.62
CA ILE A 10 -10.83 4.74 -7.00
C ILE A 10 -9.85 5.29 -8.04
N LEU A 11 -9.43 4.51 -9.03
CA LEU A 11 -8.58 5.00 -10.11
C LEU A 11 -9.24 6.14 -10.86
N LYS A 12 -10.53 6.02 -11.20
CA LYS A 12 -11.32 7.10 -11.83
C LYS A 12 -11.45 8.31 -10.90
N ARG A 13 -11.76 8.09 -9.62
CA ARG A 13 -11.94 9.15 -8.62
C ARG A 13 -10.70 10.04 -8.49
N PHE A 14 -9.50 9.45 -8.58
CA PHE A 14 -8.23 10.18 -8.48
C PHE A 14 -7.61 10.49 -9.85
N ALA A 15 -8.35 10.35 -10.95
CA ALA A 15 -7.90 10.59 -12.34
C ALA A 15 -6.63 9.79 -12.68
N MET A 16 -6.58 8.52 -12.26
CA MET A 16 -5.46 7.59 -12.48
C MET A 16 -5.84 6.38 -13.34
N ASP A 17 -7.03 6.37 -13.94
CA ASP A 17 -7.56 5.26 -14.74
C ASP A 17 -6.83 5.07 -16.08
N GLU A 18 -6.21 6.10 -16.62
CA GLU A 18 -5.38 6.05 -17.84
C GLU A 18 -3.87 6.12 -17.57
N CYS A 19 -3.45 6.02 -16.32
CA CYS A 19 -2.04 6.13 -15.98
C CYS A 19 -1.22 4.91 -16.44
N LYS A 20 0.05 5.15 -16.77
CA LYS A 20 0.98 4.07 -17.10
C LYS A 20 1.26 3.21 -15.86
N ALA A 21 1.01 1.90 -15.98
CA ALA A 21 1.26 0.94 -14.91
C ALA A 21 2.74 0.84 -14.53
N VAL A 22 3.01 0.46 -13.28
CA VAL A 22 4.34 0.13 -12.76
C VAL A 22 4.32 -1.23 -12.07
N VAL A 23 5.48 -1.88 -11.98
CA VAL A 23 5.61 -3.23 -11.43
C VAL A 23 5.76 -3.28 -9.90
N SER A 24 6.08 -2.15 -9.27
CA SER A 24 6.28 -2.06 -7.82
C SER A 24 5.53 -0.87 -7.23
N PRO A 25 4.80 -1.05 -6.11
CA PRO A 25 4.08 0.03 -5.44
C PRO A 25 5.02 1.01 -4.71
N VAL A 26 6.27 0.61 -4.46
CA VAL A 26 7.28 1.44 -3.77
C VAL A 26 8.46 1.68 -4.69
N ASP A 27 9.05 2.85 -4.59
CA ASP A 27 10.35 3.17 -5.18
C ASP A 27 11.43 3.13 -4.09
N MET A 28 12.24 2.08 -4.12
CA MET A 28 13.29 1.90 -3.12
C MET A 28 14.43 2.93 -3.22
N SER A 29 14.51 3.64 -4.34
CA SER A 29 15.50 4.73 -4.53
C SER A 29 15.04 6.06 -3.91
N THR A 30 13.75 6.24 -3.72
CA THR A 30 13.17 7.47 -3.17
C THR A 30 12.86 7.28 -1.68
N ARG A 31 13.53 8.05 -0.85
CA ARG A 31 13.25 8.10 0.59
C ARG A 31 12.36 9.28 0.90
N LEU A 32 11.20 8.99 1.46
CA LEU A 32 10.29 10.01 1.93
C LEU A 32 10.70 10.45 3.33
N VAL A 33 10.73 11.74 3.56
CA VAL A 33 11.07 12.33 4.87
C VAL A 33 9.95 13.26 5.32
N PRO A 34 9.71 13.38 6.63
CA PRO A 34 8.85 14.43 7.15
C PRO A 34 9.42 15.80 6.76
N SER A 35 8.55 16.72 6.37
CA SER A 35 8.95 18.08 6.03
C SER A 35 8.21 19.07 6.92
N ASP A 36 8.97 20.02 7.47
CA ASP A 36 8.42 21.16 8.22
C ASP A 36 8.00 22.31 7.29
N ALA A 37 8.03 22.10 5.96
CA ALA A 37 7.62 23.10 5.00
C ALA A 37 6.16 23.54 5.26
N ALA A 38 5.95 24.85 5.24
CA ALA A 38 4.64 25.43 5.50
C ALA A 38 3.60 25.12 4.42
N THR A 39 4.05 24.69 3.24
CA THR A 39 3.20 24.45 2.08
C THR A 39 2.84 22.99 1.98
N LYS A 40 1.60 22.65 2.33
CA LYS A 40 1.04 21.30 2.11
C LYS A 40 0.69 21.14 0.63
N VAL A 41 0.77 19.88 0.15
CA VAL A 41 0.29 19.56 -1.21
C VAL A 41 -1.22 19.82 -1.31
N ASN A 42 -1.63 20.50 -2.37
CA ASN A 42 -3.04 20.70 -2.68
C ASN A 42 -3.63 19.49 -3.42
N ALA A 43 -3.75 18.39 -2.72
CA ALA A 43 -4.26 17.13 -3.25
C ALA A 43 -5.09 16.39 -2.18
N PRO A 44 -6.03 15.52 -2.55
CA PRO A 44 -6.88 14.75 -1.63
C PRO A 44 -6.09 13.58 -0.98
N PHE A 45 -4.96 13.89 -0.35
CA PHE A 45 -4.00 12.91 0.16
C PHE A 45 -4.62 11.95 1.18
N ARG A 46 -5.30 12.50 2.21
CA ARG A 46 -5.93 11.67 3.26
C ARG A 46 -7.01 10.75 2.71
N GLU A 47 -7.78 11.26 1.75
CA GLU A 47 -8.84 10.50 1.10
C GLU A 47 -8.26 9.35 0.25
N ALA A 48 -7.19 9.63 -0.50
CA ALA A 48 -6.51 8.64 -1.30
C ALA A 48 -5.89 7.53 -0.42
N VAL A 49 -5.19 7.91 0.65
CA VAL A 49 -4.61 6.94 1.60
C VAL A 49 -5.72 6.11 2.27
N GLY A 50 -6.84 6.73 2.67
CA GLY A 50 -7.98 6.01 3.26
C GLY A 50 -8.58 4.96 2.31
N ALA A 51 -8.74 5.31 1.02
CA ALA A 51 -9.20 4.36 0.00
C ALA A 51 -8.22 3.19 -0.20
N LEU A 52 -6.91 3.46 -0.18
CA LEU A 52 -5.87 2.44 -0.26
C LEU A 52 -5.82 1.56 0.99
N MET A 53 -6.03 2.12 2.18
CA MET A 53 -6.13 1.36 3.43
C MET A 53 -7.27 0.33 3.38
N HIS A 54 -8.44 0.73 2.85
CA HIS A 54 -9.55 -0.21 2.67
C HIS A 54 -9.18 -1.38 1.74
N LEU A 55 -8.46 -1.12 0.66
CA LEU A 55 -7.98 -2.18 -0.24
C LEU A 55 -6.99 -3.12 0.44
N MET A 56 -5.98 -2.59 1.15
CA MET A 56 -4.93 -3.39 1.75
C MET A 56 -5.47 -4.35 2.82
N THR A 57 -6.44 -3.89 3.61
CA THR A 57 -7.04 -4.72 4.67
C THR A 57 -8.02 -5.76 4.14
N ALA A 58 -8.67 -5.52 3.00
CA ALA A 58 -9.71 -6.39 2.49
C ALA A 58 -9.19 -7.47 1.52
N THR A 59 -8.39 -7.10 0.51
CA THR A 59 -8.01 -8.03 -0.58
C THR A 59 -6.63 -7.81 -1.16
N ARG A 60 -5.90 -6.76 -0.78
CA ARG A 60 -4.63 -6.36 -1.39
C ARG A 60 -3.51 -6.18 -0.36
N PRO A 61 -3.15 -7.23 0.41
CA PRO A 61 -2.05 -7.16 1.37
C PRO A 61 -0.69 -6.83 0.72
N ASP A 62 -0.55 -7.03 -0.58
CA ASP A 62 0.62 -6.69 -1.38
C ASP A 62 0.96 -5.18 -1.40
N ILE A 63 -0.01 -4.30 -1.13
CA ILE A 63 0.25 -2.87 -1.00
C ILE A 63 0.39 -2.40 0.46
N ALA A 64 0.30 -3.28 1.45
CA ALA A 64 0.25 -2.90 2.86
C ALA A 64 1.47 -2.08 3.30
N TYR A 65 2.67 -2.51 2.92
CA TYR A 65 3.90 -1.77 3.22
C TYR A 65 3.88 -0.36 2.61
N ALA A 66 3.53 -0.25 1.32
CA ALA A 66 3.50 1.03 0.60
C ALA A 66 2.49 2.01 1.23
N VAL A 67 1.30 1.52 1.56
CA VAL A 67 0.24 2.33 2.19
C VAL A 67 0.63 2.72 3.61
N GLY A 68 1.17 1.79 4.39
CA GLY A 68 1.69 2.06 5.73
C GLY A 68 2.79 3.13 5.70
N TYR A 69 3.67 3.08 4.71
CA TYR A 69 4.75 4.06 4.56
C TYR A 69 4.23 5.46 4.26
N VAL A 70 3.32 5.64 3.29
CA VAL A 70 2.76 6.97 2.97
C VAL A 70 1.79 7.48 4.04
N SER A 71 1.14 6.61 4.82
CA SER A 71 0.21 7.01 5.87
C SER A 71 0.87 7.81 7.01
N ARG A 72 2.18 7.66 7.18
CA ARG A 72 2.97 8.42 8.17
C ARG A 72 2.98 9.92 7.90
N PHE A 73 2.72 10.34 6.66
CA PHE A 73 2.77 11.74 6.23
C PHE A 73 1.40 12.41 6.12
N MET A 74 0.33 11.80 6.66
CA MET A 74 -1.04 12.34 6.56
C MET A 74 -1.23 13.70 7.23
N GLU A 75 -0.41 14.03 8.21
CA GLU A 75 -0.52 15.31 8.93
C GLU A 75 -0.04 16.50 8.09
N ASN A 76 1.10 16.36 7.43
CA ASN A 76 1.71 17.39 6.61
C ASN A 76 2.24 16.83 5.28
N PRO A 77 1.36 16.39 4.33
CA PRO A 77 1.79 15.80 3.08
C PRO A 77 2.41 16.85 2.15
N GLN A 78 3.53 16.49 1.54
CA GLN A 78 4.22 17.26 0.51
C GLN A 78 4.02 16.62 -0.88
N GLU A 79 4.47 17.29 -1.95
CA GLU A 79 4.33 16.79 -3.32
C GLU A 79 4.99 15.42 -3.52
N GLU A 80 6.14 15.19 -2.92
CA GLU A 80 6.85 13.90 -2.98
C GLU A 80 6.02 12.74 -2.38
N HIS A 81 5.29 13.01 -1.28
CA HIS A 81 4.38 12.04 -0.68
C HIS A 81 3.19 11.74 -1.60
N TRP A 82 2.68 12.76 -2.30
CA TRP A 82 1.63 12.59 -3.30
C TRP A 82 2.10 11.78 -4.51
N VAL A 83 3.33 12.01 -4.97
CA VAL A 83 3.95 11.19 -6.04
C VAL A 83 4.04 9.72 -5.63
N ALA A 84 4.38 9.43 -4.37
CA ALA A 84 4.40 8.06 -3.85
C ALA A 84 3.00 7.44 -3.83
N VAL A 85 1.95 8.17 -3.44
CA VAL A 85 0.56 7.70 -3.52
C VAL A 85 0.15 7.42 -4.97
N LYS A 86 0.47 8.33 -5.91
CA LYS A 86 0.23 8.11 -7.35
C LYS A 86 0.94 6.85 -7.87
N ARG A 87 2.11 6.52 -7.34
CA ARG A 87 2.81 5.27 -7.70
C ARG A 87 2.03 4.03 -7.27
N ILE A 88 1.41 4.04 -6.08
CA ILE A 88 0.55 2.93 -5.64
C ILE A 88 -0.65 2.77 -6.58
N PHE A 89 -1.30 3.86 -7.00
CA PHE A 89 -2.38 3.80 -8.00
C PHE A 89 -1.89 3.24 -9.35
N ARG A 90 -0.71 3.62 -9.81
CA ARG A 90 -0.12 3.04 -11.04
C ARG A 90 0.14 1.55 -10.92
N TYR A 91 0.56 1.07 -9.76
CA TYR A 91 0.69 -0.36 -9.48
C TYR A 91 -0.67 -1.05 -9.51
N LEU A 92 -1.69 -0.46 -8.88
CA LEU A 92 -3.06 -0.99 -8.91
C LEU A 92 -3.63 -1.04 -10.34
N GLN A 93 -3.32 -0.05 -11.18
CA GLN A 93 -3.72 -0.05 -12.59
C GLN A 93 -3.21 -1.28 -13.33
N GLY A 94 -1.96 -1.71 -13.07
CA GLY A 94 -1.38 -2.91 -13.67
C GLY A 94 -1.83 -4.24 -13.04
N THR A 95 -2.45 -4.18 -11.86
CA THR A 95 -2.76 -5.37 -11.05
C THR A 95 -4.23 -5.43 -10.60
N LYS A 96 -5.16 -4.89 -11.39
CA LYS A 96 -6.60 -4.77 -11.05
C LYS A 96 -7.28 -6.09 -10.70
N THR A 97 -6.79 -7.19 -11.26
CA THR A 97 -7.34 -8.54 -11.06
C THR A 97 -6.70 -9.30 -9.91
N HIS A 98 -5.67 -8.73 -9.29
CA HIS A 98 -5.04 -9.34 -8.13
C HIS A 98 -5.99 -9.35 -6.92
N GLY A 99 -5.83 -10.35 -6.08
CA GLY A 99 -6.64 -10.54 -4.89
C GLY A 99 -6.19 -11.78 -4.13
N ILE A 100 -6.93 -12.11 -3.09
CA ILE A 100 -6.67 -13.26 -2.23
C ILE A 100 -7.33 -14.50 -2.83
N CYS A 101 -6.57 -15.60 -3.00
CA CYS A 101 -7.06 -16.89 -3.46
C CYS A 101 -6.85 -17.96 -2.39
N PHE A 102 -7.94 -18.46 -1.81
CA PHE A 102 -7.90 -19.62 -0.92
C PHE A 102 -7.92 -20.89 -1.77
N LYS A 103 -6.89 -21.72 -1.62
CA LYS A 103 -6.80 -23.01 -2.33
C LYS A 103 -7.37 -24.10 -1.44
N PRO A 104 -8.38 -24.86 -1.90
CA PRO A 104 -8.86 -26.00 -1.15
C PRO A 104 -7.73 -27.04 -1.02
N GLY A 105 -7.59 -27.61 0.16
CA GLY A 105 -6.60 -28.65 0.48
C GLY A 105 -7.20 -29.67 1.42
N ASN A 106 -6.57 -30.86 1.49
CA ASN A 106 -7.03 -31.95 2.35
C ASN A 106 -6.77 -31.70 3.86
N LYS A 107 -5.98 -30.69 4.19
CA LYS A 107 -5.67 -30.27 5.56
C LYS A 107 -5.70 -28.76 5.66
N ILE A 108 -6.20 -28.25 6.79
CA ILE A 108 -6.08 -26.84 7.14
C ILE A 108 -4.61 -26.55 7.40
N ASP A 109 -4.00 -25.71 6.58
CA ASP A 109 -2.63 -25.25 6.73
C ASP A 109 -2.67 -23.79 7.19
N PHE A 110 -2.20 -23.54 8.41
CA PHE A 110 -2.09 -22.20 8.99
C PHE A 110 -0.65 -21.95 9.38
N ARG A 111 -0.05 -20.91 8.81
CA ARG A 111 1.36 -20.53 9.02
C ARG A 111 1.47 -19.06 9.32
N GLY A 112 2.36 -18.71 10.25
CA GLY A 112 2.74 -17.33 10.54
C GLY A 112 4.19 -17.09 10.14
N TYR A 113 4.43 -15.92 9.61
CA TYR A 113 5.78 -15.40 9.31
C TYR A 113 5.93 -14.06 10.00
N SER A 114 7.10 -13.81 10.54
CA SER A 114 7.47 -12.49 11.09
C SER A 114 8.82 -12.10 10.55
N ASP A 115 8.99 -10.82 10.32
CA ASP A 115 10.23 -10.19 9.91
C ASP A 115 10.43 -8.89 10.68
N ALA A 116 11.66 -8.52 10.98
CA ALA A 116 11.96 -7.28 11.68
C ALA A 116 13.22 -6.64 11.09
N ASP A 117 13.07 -5.40 10.66
CA ASP A 117 14.18 -4.56 10.23
C ASP A 117 14.67 -3.70 11.41
N TRP A 118 15.94 -3.88 11.76
CA TRP A 118 16.56 -3.18 12.88
C TRP A 118 16.90 -1.74 12.48
N ALA A 119 16.23 -0.75 13.12
CA ALA A 119 16.51 0.68 12.96
C ALA A 119 16.56 1.14 11.48
N GLY A 120 15.75 0.51 10.60
CA GLY A 120 15.74 0.78 9.16
C GLY A 120 15.15 2.14 8.79
N ASP A 121 14.37 2.74 9.69
CA ASP A 121 13.87 4.09 9.50
C ASP A 121 14.94 5.13 9.82
N LEU A 122 15.35 5.91 8.84
CA LEU A 122 16.37 6.92 9.00
C LEU A 122 15.86 8.22 9.66
N ALA A 123 14.55 8.44 9.68
CA ALA A 123 13.96 9.65 10.24
C ALA A 123 13.92 9.59 11.77
N ASP A 124 13.50 8.45 12.33
CA ASP A 124 13.36 8.28 13.78
C ASP A 124 14.11 7.06 14.35
N ARG A 125 14.87 6.35 13.49
CA ARG A 125 15.67 5.16 13.86
C ARG A 125 14.83 4.02 14.46
N LYS A 126 13.52 4.02 14.22
CA LYS A 126 12.66 2.94 14.67
C LYS A 126 12.81 1.71 13.79
N SER A 127 12.62 0.56 14.42
CA SER A 127 12.55 -0.73 13.73
C SER A 127 11.16 -0.91 13.14
N ALA A 128 11.09 -1.40 11.90
CA ALA A 128 9.84 -1.85 11.30
C ALA A 128 9.71 -3.35 11.53
N SER A 129 8.57 -3.78 12.07
CA SER A 129 8.23 -5.20 12.19
C SER A 129 7.10 -5.53 11.23
N GLY A 130 7.27 -6.58 10.46
CA GLY A 130 6.25 -7.15 9.60
C GLY A 130 5.82 -8.52 10.08
N TYR A 131 4.57 -8.86 9.91
CA TYR A 131 4.09 -10.23 10.06
C TYR A 131 3.04 -10.53 9.01
N THR A 132 2.91 -11.79 8.66
CA THR A 132 1.81 -12.27 7.82
C THR A 132 1.39 -13.66 8.27
N PHE A 133 0.10 -13.88 8.30
CA PHE A 133 -0.46 -15.20 8.51
C PHE A 133 -1.02 -15.72 7.20
N LEU A 134 -0.78 -16.99 6.91
CA LEU A 134 -1.34 -17.70 5.76
C LEU A 134 -2.33 -18.74 6.23
N LEU A 135 -3.54 -18.69 5.70
CA LEU A 135 -4.54 -19.75 5.82
C LEU A 135 -4.78 -20.36 4.45
N MET A 136 -4.51 -21.67 4.30
CA MET A 136 -4.64 -22.36 3.00
C MET A 136 -3.91 -21.64 1.86
N SER A 137 -2.68 -21.20 2.13
CA SER A 137 -1.82 -20.43 1.22
C SER A 137 -2.33 -19.03 0.84
N ALA A 138 -3.36 -18.53 1.52
CA ALA A 138 -3.86 -17.18 1.34
C ALA A 138 -3.50 -16.30 2.56
N PRO A 139 -3.03 -15.06 2.37
CA PRO A 139 -2.75 -14.16 3.47
C PRO A 139 -4.05 -13.76 4.19
N VAL A 140 -4.00 -13.80 5.53
CA VAL A 140 -5.06 -13.39 6.44
C VAL A 140 -4.42 -12.57 7.56
N ASN A 141 -4.66 -11.28 7.62
CA ASN A 141 -4.15 -10.35 8.64
C ASN A 141 -5.30 -9.51 9.20
#